data_7273c6dacce22a56b8a0494e6d3d9d93
#
_entry.id   7273c6dacce22a56b8a0494e6d3d9d93
#
_cell.length_a   1.000
_cell.length_b   1.000
_cell.length_c   1.000
_cell.angle_alpha   90.00
_cell.angle_beta   90.00
_cell.angle_gamma   90.00
#
_symmetry.space_group_name_H-M   'P 1'
#
loop_
_entity.id
_entity.type
_entity.pdbx_description
1 polymer ?
#
loop_
_entity_poly.entity_id
_entity_poly.type
_entity_poly.pdbx_seq_one_letter_code
_entity_poly.pdbx_strand_id
1 'polypeptide(L)'
;GLVRTHGPAQLAITELIHQNRLPANPSPDEIAWARNQLLDPEMSVVFLVGKMSRLKQELGLSTTRRLDASSSYGDAKAIATLAYLHNGKLDYPRRILSYMQDPELHGLIYSSKRSHPFLLI
;
A
#
# COMPACT_ATOMS: atom_id res chain seq x y z
N GLY A 1 -2.77 -7.43 -19.22
CA GLY A 1 -4.15 -7.18 -18.87
C GLY A 1 -4.34 -6.23 -17.69
N LEU A 2 -5.57 -6.10 -17.25
CA LEU A 2 -5.93 -5.16 -16.18
C LEU A 2 -5.40 -5.58 -14.80
N VAL A 3 -5.08 -6.86 -14.64
CA VAL A 3 -4.58 -7.42 -13.36
C VAL A 3 -3.06 -7.43 -13.26
N ARG A 4 -2.35 -7.13 -14.37
CA ARG A 4 -0.90 -7.02 -14.35
C ARG A 4 -0.49 -5.76 -13.59
N THR A 5 0.53 -5.88 -12.72
CA THR A 5 1.03 -4.74 -11.95
C THR A 5 2.02 -3.90 -12.75
N HIS A 6 2.06 -2.61 -12.44
CA HIS A 6 2.91 -1.63 -13.09
C HIS A 6 3.56 -0.69 -12.07
N GLY A 7 4.74 -0.20 -12.40
CA GLY A 7 5.40 0.87 -11.68
C GLY A 7 6.00 0.48 -10.35
N PRO A 8 6.57 1.46 -9.63
CA PRO A 8 7.31 1.21 -8.40
C PRO A 8 6.45 0.68 -7.25
N ALA A 9 5.16 1.02 -7.21
CA ALA A 9 4.25 0.52 -6.17
C ALA A 9 3.62 -0.83 -6.52
N GLN A 10 3.88 -1.40 -7.71
CA GLN A 10 3.32 -2.68 -8.15
C GLN A 10 1.80 -2.71 -8.04
N LEU A 11 1.13 -1.76 -8.69
CA LEU A 11 -0.33 -1.64 -8.71
C LEU A 11 -0.90 -2.09 -10.06
N ALA A 12 -2.04 -2.76 -10.01
CA ALA A 12 -2.79 -3.14 -11.19
C ALA A 12 -3.78 -2.04 -11.59
N ILE A 13 -4.14 -1.98 -12.87
CA ILE A 13 -5.15 -1.04 -13.37
C ILE A 13 -6.50 -1.26 -12.68
N THR A 14 -6.81 -2.52 -12.32
CA THR A 14 -8.03 -2.84 -11.55
C THR A 14 -8.10 -2.08 -10.22
N GLU A 15 -6.97 -1.73 -9.63
CA GLU A 15 -6.97 -0.93 -8.40
C GLU A 15 -7.57 0.46 -8.65
N LEU A 16 -7.29 1.07 -9.80
CA LEU A 16 -7.87 2.36 -10.16
C LEU A 16 -9.38 2.25 -10.38
N ILE A 17 -9.87 1.11 -10.87
CA ILE A 17 -11.31 0.83 -10.95
C ILE A 17 -11.90 0.74 -9.54
N HIS A 18 -11.26 0.01 -8.64
CA HIS A 18 -11.69 -0.12 -7.24
C HIS A 18 -11.72 1.22 -6.50
N GLN A 19 -10.83 2.15 -6.86
CA GLN A 19 -10.79 3.49 -6.28
C GLN A 19 -11.71 4.49 -7.02
N ASN A 20 -12.53 4.02 -7.96
CA ASN A 20 -13.44 4.84 -8.76
C ASN A 20 -12.72 5.91 -9.60
N ARG A 21 -11.48 5.61 -10.03
CA ARG A 21 -10.70 6.48 -10.92
C ARG A 21 -10.86 6.09 -12.39
N LEU A 22 -11.42 4.91 -12.65
CA LEU A 22 -11.73 4.39 -13.96
C LEU A 22 -13.10 3.73 -13.93
N PRO A 23 -13.83 3.73 -15.07
CA PRO A 23 -15.06 2.94 -15.18
C PRO A 23 -14.77 1.44 -15.13
N ALA A 24 -15.80 0.63 -14.88
CA ALA A 24 -15.66 -0.83 -14.77
C ALA A 24 -15.11 -1.47 -16.05
N ASN A 25 -15.44 -0.90 -17.21
CA ASN A 25 -14.96 -1.35 -18.52
C ASN A 25 -14.21 -0.19 -19.19
N PRO A 26 -12.94 0.05 -18.81
CA PRO A 26 -12.21 1.20 -19.37
C PRO A 26 -11.90 1.01 -20.85
N SER A 27 -11.92 2.11 -21.58
CA SER A 27 -11.52 2.17 -22.99
C SER A 27 -10.00 1.95 -23.11
N PRO A 28 -9.48 1.63 -24.33
CA PRO A 28 -8.05 1.57 -24.56
C PRO A 28 -7.29 2.84 -24.18
N ASP A 29 -7.88 4.02 -24.43
CA ASP A 29 -7.28 5.28 -24.05
C ASP A 29 -7.23 5.46 -22.53
N GLU A 30 -8.28 5.07 -21.83
CA GLU A 30 -8.33 5.09 -20.38
C GLU A 30 -7.32 4.13 -19.75
N ILE A 31 -7.14 2.95 -20.34
CA ILE A 31 -6.13 1.98 -19.92
C ILE A 31 -4.72 2.55 -20.12
N ALA A 32 -4.45 3.20 -21.24
CA ALA A 32 -3.15 3.82 -21.52
C ALA A 32 -2.86 4.96 -20.53
N TRP A 33 -3.86 5.79 -20.24
CA TRP A 33 -3.76 6.83 -19.22
C TRP A 33 -3.42 6.23 -17.85
N ALA A 34 -4.16 5.22 -17.44
CA ALA A 34 -3.96 4.55 -16.15
C ALA A 34 -2.55 3.96 -16.02
N ARG A 35 -2.08 3.30 -17.06
CA ARG A 35 -0.71 2.74 -17.08
C ARG A 35 0.33 3.83 -16.89
N ASN A 36 0.18 4.96 -17.57
CA ASN A 36 1.09 6.09 -17.43
C ASN A 36 1.06 6.68 -16.03
N GLN A 37 -0.13 6.74 -15.39
CA GLN A 37 -0.25 7.18 -14.00
C GLN A 37 0.49 6.24 -13.04
N LEU A 38 0.37 4.93 -13.23
CA LEU A 38 1.01 3.93 -12.37
C LEU A 38 2.53 3.87 -12.57
N LEU A 39 3.02 4.25 -13.75
CA LEU A 39 4.46 4.33 -14.02
C LEU A 39 5.09 5.61 -13.46
N ASP A 40 4.31 6.64 -13.21
CA ASP A 40 4.79 7.87 -12.58
C ASP A 40 5.04 7.64 -11.09
N PRO A 41 6.25 7.93 -10.56
CA PRO A 41 6.57 7.65 -9.16
C PRO A 41 5.65 8.36 -8.15
N GLU A 42 5.32 9.63 -8.39
CA GLU A 42 4.44 10.39 -7.49
C GLU A 42 3.03 9.84 -7.49
N MET A 43 2.45 9.63 -8.67
CA MET A 43 1.09 9.11 -8.80
C MET A 43 0.98 7.68 -8.31
N SER A 44 2.03 6.88 -8.50
CA SER A 44 2.10 5.53 -7.98
C SER A 44 1.94 5.51 -6.45
N VAL A 45 2.61 6.42 -5.75
CA VAL A 45 2.48 6.55 -4.29
C VAL A 45 1.06 6.99 -3.90
N VAL A 46 0.48 7.94 -4.62
CA VAL A 46 -0.91 8.39 -4.37
C VAL A 46 -1.89 7.22 -4.43
N PHE A 47 -1.80 6.41 -5.49
CA PHE A 47 -2.70 5.26 -5.64
C PHE A 47 -2.39 4.14 -4.66
N LEU A 48 -1.14 3.98 -4.23
CA LEU A 48 -0.78 3.03 -3.18
C LEU A 48 -1.43 3.44 -1.84
N VAL A 49 -1.35 4.71 -1.49
CA VAL A 49 -2.01 5.23 -0.28
C VAL A 49 -3.52 4.98 -0.36
N GLY A 50 -4.12 5.23 -1.52
CA GLY A 50 -5.54 4.95 -1.75
C GLY A 50 -5.88 3.47 -1.57
N LYS A 51 -5.02 2.57 -2.07
CA LYS A 51 -5.20 1.13 -1.89
C LYS A 51 -5.13 0.73 -0.41
N MET A 52 -4.14 1.25 0.33
CA MET A 52 -4.00 0.94 1.76
C MET A 52 -5.21 1.43 2.54
N SER A 53 -5.71 2.63 2.25
CA SER A 53 -6.93 3.16 2.86
C SER A 53 -8.15 2.27 2.58
N ARG A 54 -8.32 1.84 1.32
CA ARG A 54 -9.41 0.95 0.92
C ARG A 54 -9.31 -0.40 1.64
N LEU A 55 -8.12 -1.00 1.71
CA LEU A 55 -7.92 -2.27 2.39
C LEU A 55 -8.16 -2.16 3.89
N LYS A 56 -7.75 -1.06 4.51
CA LYS A 56 -8.04 -0.82 5.94
C LYS A 56 -9.55 -0.77 6.18
N GLN A 57 -10.30 -0.10 5.31
CA GLN A 57 -11.76 -0.07 5.41
C GLN A 57 -12.36 -1.47 5.30
N GLU A 58 -11.91 -2.26 4.33
CA GLU A 58 -12.40 -3.64 4.13
C GLU A 58 -12.11 -4.54 5.34
N LEU A 59 -11.00 -4.28 6.05
CA LEU A 59 -10.65 -5.01 7.26
C LEU A 59 -11.31 -4.45 8.53
N GLY A 60 -12.13 -3.41 8.42
CA GLY A 60 -12.76 -2.76 9.57
C GLY A 60 -11.79 -1.94 10.42
N LEU A 61 -10.64 -1.55 9.86
CA LEU A 61 -9.66 -0.73 10.56
C LEU A 61 -9.93 0.75 10.35
N SER A 62 -9.52 1.58 11.33
CA SER A 62 -9.58 3.03 11.17
C SER A 62 -8.67 3.50 10.03
N THR A 63 -9.17 4.36 9.14
CA THR A 63 -8.37 4.96 8.07
C THR A 63 -7.58 6.17 8.53
N THR A 64 -7.87 6.68 9.74
CA THR A 64 -7.20 7.85 10.30
C THR A 64 -6.10 7.50 11.30
N ARG A 65 -6.18 6.34 11.95
CA ARG A 65 -5.17 5.87 12.89
C ARG A 65 -4.05 5.16 12.12
N ARG A 66 -2.82 5.57 12.37
CA ARG A 66 -1.64 4.93 11.80
C ARG A 66 -1.30 3.68 12.58
N LEU A 67 -0.92 2.63 11.85
CA LEU A 67 -0.50 1.36 12.43
C LEU A 67 1.01 1.38 12.69
N ASP A 68 1.43 0.85 13.83
CA ASP A 68 2.83 0.74 14.21
C ASP A 68 3.08 -0.69 14.69
N ALA A 69 3.82 -1.46 13.90
CA ALA A 69 4.09 -2.88 14.19
C ALA A 69 4.85 -3.10 15.50
N SER A 70 5.55 -2.07 16.00
CA SER A 70 6.29 -2.17 17.27
C SER A 70 5.42 -1.86 18.47
N SER A 71 4.25 -1.26 18.30
CA SER A 71 3.40 -0.81 19.40
C SER A 71 2.51 -1.92 19.96
N SER A 72 2.05 -2.84 19.12
CA SER A 72 1.19 -3.93 19.56
C SER A 72 1.18 -5.09 18.58
N TYR A 73 0.82 -6.27 19.07
CA TYR A 73 0.62 -7.45 18.23
C TYR A 73 -0.52 -7.22 17.21
N GLY A 74 -1.58 -6.52 17.64
CA GLY A 74 -2.71 -6.21 16.75
C GLY A 74 -2.28 -5.37 15.56
N ASP A 75 -1.47 -4.35 15.79
CA ASP A 75 -0.94 -3.50 14.70
C ASP A 75 0.02 -4.29 13.79
N ALA A 76 0.89 -5.12 14.37
CA ALA A 76 1.77 -5.98 13.58
C ALA A 76 0.98 -6.92 12.68
N LYS A 77 -0.07 -7.55 13.22
CA LYS A 77 -0.94 -8.45 12.46
C LYS A 77 -1.68 -7.70 11.35
N ALA A 78 -2.17 -6.50 11.63
CA ALA A 78 -2.86 -5.68 10.63
C ALA A 78 -1.91 -5.31 9.47
N ILE A 79 -0.69 -4.88 9.77
CA ILE A 79 0.31 -4.55 8.75
C ILE A 79 0.66 -5.78 7.91
N ALA A 80 0.85 -6.94 8.54
CA ALA A 80 1.13 -8.18 7.83
C ALA A 80 -0.01 -8.54 6.87
N THR A 81 -1.26 -8.38 7.32
CA THR A 81 -2.44 -8.64 6.49
C THR A 81 -2.50 -7.71 5.29
N LEU A 82 -2.28 -6.41 5.50
CA LEU A 82 -2.25 -5.42 4.42
C LEU A 82 -1.15 -5.73 3.41
N ALA A 83 0.05 -6.07 3.88
CA ALA A 83 1.17 -6.44 3.02
C ALA A 83 0.87 -7.69 2.20
N TYR A 84 0.25 -8.70 2.81
CA TYR A 84 -0.18 -9.91 2.12
C TYR A 84 -1.22 -9.60 1.04
N LEU A 85 -2.23 -8.81 1.38
CA LEU A 85 -3.28 -8.43 0.42
C LEU A 85 -2.73 -7.63 -0.75
N HIS A 86 -1.69 -6.83 -0.52
CA HIS A 86 -1.04 -6.08 -1.59
C HIS A 86 -0.18 -6.96 -2.49
N ASN A 87 0.66 -7.81 -1.91
CA ASN A 87 1.67 -8.58 -2.64
C ASN A 87 1.20 -10.00 -3.00
N GLY A 88 0.38 -10.62 -2.16
CA GLY A 88 -0.11 -11.99 -2.36
C GLY A 88 0.90 -13.08 -2.05
N LYS A 89 2.05 -12.76 -1.43
CA LYS A 89 3.09 -13.72 -1.07
C LYS A 89 3.24 -13.78 0.45
N LEU A 90 3.28 -14.98 1.01
CA LEU A 90 3.33 -15.17 2.47
C LEU A 90 4.64 -14.68 3.11
N ASP A 91 5.77 -14.76 2.40
CA ASP A 91 7.05 -14.31 2.92
C ASP A 91 7.21 -12.79 2.93
N TYR A 92 6.47 -12.07 2.10
CA TYR A 92 6.54 -10.62 2.03
C TYR A 92 6.11 -9.93 3.35
N PRO A 93 4.94 -10.27 3.94
CA PRO A 93 4.58 -9.72 5.25
C PRO A 93 5.61 -10.02 6.34
N ARG A 94 6.17 -11.24 6.34
CA ARG A 94 7.20 -11.64 7.31
C ARG A 94 8.43 -10.73 7.21
N ARG A 95 8.89 -10.45 6.00
CA ARG A 95 10.04 -9.56 5.78
C ARG A 95 9.74 -8.13 6.23
N ILE A 96 8.56 -7.61 5.89
CA ILE A 96 8.14 -6.26 6.30
C ILE A 96 8.13 -6.15 7.82
N LEU A 97 7.51 -7.12 8.51
CA LEU A 97 7.46 -7.11 9.98
C LEU A 97 8.86 -7.22 10.59
N SER A 98 9.72 -8.07 10.02
CA SER A 98 11.09 -8.22 10.49
C SER A 98 11.85 -6.88 10.45
N TYR A 99 11.73 -6.13 9.35
CA TYR A 99 12.34 -4.81 9.23
C TYR A 99 11.74 -3.82 10.22
N MET A 100 10.42 -3.77 10.35
CA MET A 100 9.74 -2.81 11.21
C MET A 100 9.96 -3.09 12.70
N GLN A 101 10.23 -4.34 13.08
CA GLN A 101 10.46 -4.75 14.46
C GLN A 101 11.95 -4.78 14.84
N ASP A 102 12.86 -4.62 13.88
CA ASP A 102 14.28 -4.52 14.16
C ASP A 102 14.57 -3.24 14.95
N PRO A 103 15.20 -3.32 16.15
CA PRO A 103 15.38 -2.15 17.00
C PRO A 103 16.19 -1.03 16.35
N GLU A 104 17.25 -1.38 15.61
CA GLU A 104 18.11 -0.41 14.94
C GLU A 104 17.40 0.26 13.77
N LEU A 105 16.80 -0.55 12.89
CA LEU A 105 16.05 -0.05 11.75
C LEU A 105 14.82 0.74 12.20
N HIS A 106 14.12 0.25 13.23
CA HIS A 106 12.98 0.93 13.82
C HIS A 106 13.37 2.33 14.30
N GLY A 107 14.50 2.46 15.00
CA GLY A 107 14.99 3.74 15.45
C GLY A 107 15.25 4.71 14.31
N LEU A 108 15.83 4.25 13.21
CA LEU A 108 16.06 5.06 12.02
C LEU A 108 14.77 5.50 11.32
N ILE A 109 13.81 4.59 11.16
CA ILE A 109 12.55 4.85 10.46
C ILE A 109 11.65 5.77 11.28
N TYR A 110 11.39 5.41 12.53
CA TYR A 110 10.40 6.12 13.35
C TYR A 110 10.93 7.40 13.98
N SER A 111 12.24 7.57 14.09
CA SER A 111 12.80 8.87 14.49
C SER A 111 12.57 9.94 13.40
N SER A 112 12.44 9.53 12.15
CA SER A 112 12.19 10.41 11.00
C SER A 112 10.71 10.56 10.66
N LYS A 113 9.79 9.94 11.40
CA LYS A 113 8.36 9.89 11.04
C LYS A 113 7.69 11.26 10.90
N ARG A 114 8.20 12.28 11.59
CA ARG A 114 7.67 13.65 11.47
C ARG A 114 7.96 14.26 10.11
N SER A 115 9.14 13.94 9.55
CA SER A 115 9.55 14.38 8.22
C SER A 115 8.99 13.49 7.13
N HIS A 116 8.73 12.21 7.46
CA HIS A 116 8.29 11.19 6.51
C HIS A 116 7.06 10.44 7.05
N PRO A 117 5.89 11.11 7.15
CA PRO A 117 4.69 10.49 7.71
C PRO A 117 4.20 9.29 6.91
N PHE A 118 4.61 9.15 5.65
CA PHE A 118 4.27 7.98 4.81
C PHE A 118 4.99 6.69 5.23
N LEU A 119 5.97 6.74 6.13
CA LEU A 119 6.61 5.55 6.67
C LEU A 119 5.69 4.78 7.65
N LEU A 120 4.60 5.41 8.08
CA LEU A 120 3.58 4.77 8.91
C LEU A 120 2.39 4.37 8.05
N ILE A 121 1.86 3.21 8.32
CA ILE A 121 0.69 2.69 7.58
C ILE A 121 -0.60 2.93 8.35
#